data_4e58fd6e7c4b0e87464d0fec0962e65c
#
_entry.id   4e58fd6e7c4b0e87464d0fec0962e65c
#
_cell.length_a   1.000
_cell.length_b   1.000
_cell.length_c   1.000
_cell.angle_alpha   90.00
_cell.angle_beta   90.00
_cell.angle_gamma   90.00
#
_symmetry.space_group_name_H-M   'P 1'
#
loop_
_entity.id
_entity.type
_entity.pdbx_description
1 polymer ?
#
loop_
_entity_poly.entity_id
_entity_poly.type
_entity_poly.pdbx_seq_one_letter_code
_entity_poly.pdbx_strand_id
1 'polypeptide(L)'
;MKTNKTLLMGVASAAVMLLGLGAASAEELHIYAWADEVPQDILDDFSKATGIEVTLDTFDSNESLIAKLEAGASGYDLIEPSQYAVQILEKKSLVEPLDHAKLPNIGNLSKVFQEISFDPGNKVSIPFIWGTTGFAYNSDCVKAPITSWKALWDPQYKGRIYMLDNMLAAYIAGLQVNGFKANTTNAEEVAKATQSLIDQKPLLAGYNSTNFADLVSSGEACIVEAWSGNVLQAIEQNPKVHYVLPDEGGTMWVDGFSIPKGAKNLDAAYKFLNYILQPEVAAKVTTLTKVASTVEKAKGLLPPELANNAAVFPPEDKMAKADFILDLGDAMKHYQDGWTKVKATE
;
A
#
# COMPACT_ATOMS: atom_id res chain seq x y z
N MET A 1 -38.47 30.91 89.76
CA MET A 1 -38.32 31.76 88.55
C MET A 1 -37.03 31.36 87.90
N LYS A 2 -37.06 30.60 86.85
CA LYS A 2 -35.90 30.20 86.01
C LYS A 2 -36.27 30.40 84.53
N THR A 3 -35.62 31.36 83.89
CA THR A 3 -35.77 31.70 82.46
C THR A 3 -34.95 30.78 81.62
N ASN A 4 -35.56 30.02 80.73
CA ASN A 4 -34.87 29.26 79.72
C ASN A 4 -34.65 30.11 78.50
N LYS A 5 -33.36 30.23 78.03
CA LYS A 5 -32.98 30.78 76.77
C LYS A 5 -32.80 29.66 75.78
N THR A 6 -33.61 29.66 74.74
CA THR A 6 -33.52 28.74 73.61
C THR A 6 -32.50 29.30 72.59
N LEU A 7 -31.51 28.48 72.29
CA LEU A 7 -30.46 28.78 71.31
C LEU A 7 -30.90 28.24 69.96
N LEU A 8 -31.14 29.09 68.96
CA LEU A 8 -31.35 28.66 67.59
C LEU A 8 -30.02 28.42 66.93
N MET A 9 -29.71 27.19 66.51
CA MET A 9 -28.62 26.83 65.66
C MET A 9 -29.10 26.90 64.19
N GLY A 10 -28.56 27.83 63.44
CA GLY A 10 -28.73 27.92 61.99
C GLY A 10 -27.85 26.89 61.28
N VAL A 11 -28.44 25.97 60.54
CA VAL A 11 -27.73 25.05 59.68
C VAL A 11 -27.49 25.72 58.32
N ALA A 12 -26.26 26.11 58.03
CA ALA A 12 -25.84 26.55 56.70
C ALA A 12 -25.62 25.33 55.81
N SER A 13 -26.55 25.08 54.87
CA SER A 13 -26.36 24.07 53.83
C SER A 13 -25.38 24.59 52.76
N ALA A 14 -24.15 24.09 52.77
CA ALA A 14 -23.20 24.29 51.68
C ALA A 14 -23.57 23.35 50.52
N ALA A 15 -24.13 23.92 49.45
CA ALA A 15 -24.34 23.22 48.20
C ALA A 15 -22.97 23.05 47.50
N VAL A 16 -22.42 21.84 47.55
CA VAL A 16 -21.25 21.44 46.77
C VAL A 16 -21.75 21.22 45.33
N MET A 17 -21.49 22.19 44.43
CA MET A 17 -21.58 21.96 43.01
C MET A 17 -20.43 21.02 42.60
N LEU A 18 -20.75 19.75 42.44
CA LEU A 18 -19.94 18.79 41.68
C LEU A 18 -19.98 19.21 40.20
N LEU A 19 -19.01 20.00 39.79
CA LEU A 19 -18.67 20.12 38.37
C LEU A 19 -18.23 18.72 37.89
N GLY A 20 -19.15 18.02 37.27
CA GLY A 20 -18.84 16.81 36.54
C GLY A 20 -17.87 17.18 35.40
N LEU A 21 -16.58 17.01 35.64
CA LEU A 21 -15.61 16.84 34.57
C LEU A 21 -16.03 15.56 33.84
N GLY A 22 -16.88 15.71 32.82
CA GLY A 22 -17.06 14.66 31.85
C GLY A 22 -15.66 14.37 31.26
N ALA A 23 -15.08 13.24 31.62
CA ALA A 23 -13.92 12.74 30.89
C ALA A 23 -14.33 12.72 29.41
N ALA A 24 -13.84 13.68 28.64
CA ALA A 24 -13.92 13.56 27.18
C ALA A 24 -13.21 12.23 26.86
N SER A 25 -13.97 11.26 26.39
CA SER A 25 -13.37 10.06 25.80
C SER A 25 -12.36 10.56 24.78
N ALA A 26 -11.12 10.11 24.87
CA ALA A 26 -10.15 10.41 23.85
C ALA A 26 -10.76 10.01 22.50
N GLU A 27 -10.66 10.89 21.51
CA GLU A 27 -11.10 10.59 20.15
C GLU A 27 -10.19 9.47 19.64
N GLU A 28 -10.75 8.42 19.06
CA GLU A 28 -10.02 7.23 18.62
C GLU A 28 -10.07 7.12 17.09
N LEU A 29 -9.03 6.52 16.50
CA LEU A 29 -8.98 6.19 15.08
C LEU A 29 -8.46 4.76 14.91
N HIS A 30 -9.26 3.91 14.28
CA HIS A 30 -8.90 2.53 14.01
C HIS A 30 -8.58 2.35 12.53
N ILE A 31 -7.32 2.01 12.23
CA ILE A 31 -6.81 1.80 10.87
C ILE A 31 -6.56 0.32 10.63
N TYR A 32 -6.91 -0.17 9.44
CA TYR A 32 -6.56 -1.51 8.95
C TYR A 32 -5.78 -1.38 7.65
N ALA A 33 -4.49 -1.63 7.68
CA ALA A 33 -3.55 -1.29 6.63
C ALA A 33 -2.59 -2.44 6.30
N TRP A 34 -1.80 -2.25 5.25
CA TRP A 34 -0.68 -3.13 4.94
C TRP A 34 0.38 -3.07 6.06
N ALA A 35 1.04 -4.20 6.30
CA ALA A 35 2.19 -4.22 7.19
C ALA A 35 3.31 -3.33 6.63
N ASP A 36 3.96 -2.54 7.51
CA ASP A 36 5.12 -1.69 7.22
C ASP A 36 4.88 -0.48 6.29
N GLU A 37 3.63 -0.20 5.87
CA GLU A 37 3.33 0.95 5.01
C GLU A 37 2.95 2.21 5.79
N VAL A 38 2.39 2.07 6.97
CA VAL A 38 2.08 3.17 7.87
C VAL A 38 3.05 3.18 9.06
N PRO A 39 4.13 3.97 9.02
CA PRO A 39 5.12 3.99 10.08
C PRO A 39 4.55 4.46 11.42
N GLN A 40 4.92 3.80 12.51
CA GLN A 40 4.49 4.17 13.87
C GLN A 40 4.80 5.65 14.20
N ASP A 41 5.93 6.17 13.74
CA ASP A 41 6.32 7.57 13.92
C ASP A 41 5.30 8.57 13.34
N ILE A 42 4.61 8.19 12.26
CA ILE A 42 3.56 9.01 11.63
C ILE A 42 2.30 9.01 12.50
N LEU A 43 1.94 7.85 13.06
CA LEU A 43 0.80 7.70 13.95
C LEU A 43 1.02 8.45 15.28
N ASP A 44 2.23 8.34 15.82
CA ASP A 44 2.62 9.03 17.06
C ASP A 44 2.59 10.56 16.87
N ASP A 45 3.10 11.06 15.75
CA ASP A 45 3.09 12.50 15.45
C ASP A 45 1.66 13.00 15.24
N PHE A 46 0.81 12.23 14.55
CA PHE A 46 -0.61 12.54 14.41
C PHE A 46 -1.31 12.61 15.78
N SER A 47 -1.09 11.60 16.62
CA SER A 47 -1.66 11.55 17.97
C SER A 47 -1.22 12.73 18.84
N LYS A 48 0.07 13.10 18.78
CA LYS A 48 0.59 14.29 19.48
C LYS A 48 -0.02 15.60 18.99
N ALA A 49 -0.24 15.71 17.66
CA ALA A 49 -0.77 16.92 17.05
C ALA A 49 -2.27 17.11 17.30
N THR A 50 -3.02 16.03 17.44
CA THR A 50 -4.50 16.05 17.44
C THR A 50 -5.11 15.62 18.77
N GLY A 51 -4.41 14.88 19.59
CA GLY A 51 -4.93 14.23 20.80
C GLY A 51 -5.76 12.97 20.50
N ILE A 52 -5.79 12.48 19.24
CA ILE A 52 -6.51 11.29 18.80
C ILE A 52 -5.61 10.08 19.04
N GLU A 53 -6.12 9.06 19.72
CA GLU A 53 -5.42 7.79 19.86
C GLU A 53 -5.62 6.94 18.60
N VAL A 54 -4.52 6.39 18.05
CA VAL A 54 -4.57 5.58 16.82
C VAL A 54 -4.25 4.12 17.14
N THR A 55 -5.12 3.24 16.68
CA THR A 55 -4.88 1.79 16.67
C THR A 55 -4.70 1.31 15.24
N LEU A 56 -3.61 0.58 14.98
CA LEU A 56 -3.29 0.00 13.68
C LEU A 56 -3.35 -1.53 13.76
N ASP A 57 -4.25 -2.12 12.98
CA ASP A 57 -4.25 -3.55 12.66
C ASP A 57 -3.70 -3.73 11.24
N THR A 58 -3.09 -4.87 10.95
CA THR A 58 -2.50 -5.14 9.64
C THR A 58 -3.12 -6.33 8.94
N PHE A 59 -3.00 -6.35 7.61
CA PHE A 59 -3.34 -7.47 6.74
C PHE A 59 -2.21 -7.76 5.75
N ASP A 60 -2.28 -8.91 5.10
CA ASP A 60 -1.27 -9.43 4.18
C ASP A 60 -1.78 -9.61 2.74
N SER A 61 -3.09 -9.42 2.52
CA SER A 61 -3.69 -9.52 1.17
C SER A 61 -4.99 -8.71 1.06
N ASN A 62 -5.24 -8.13 -0.12
CA ASN A 62 -6.51 -7.46 -0.41
C ASN A 62 -7.69 -8.43 -0.31
N GLU A 63 -7.49 -9.70 -0.63
CA GLU A 63 -8.50 -10.73 -0.54
C GLU A 63 -8.96 -10.93 0.91
N SER A 64 -8.02 -10.94 1.86
CA SER A 64 -8.34 -11.03 3.30
C SER A 64 -9.07 -9.79 3.81
N LEU A 65 -8.64 -8.59 3.36
CA LEU A 65 -9.35 -7.33 3.64
C LEU A 65 -10.79 -7.36 3.13
N ILE A 66 -10.98 -7.70 1.84
CA ILE A 66 -12.31 -7.74 1.21
C ILE A 66 -13.21 -8.75 1.91
N ALA A 67 -12.72 -9.97 2.15
CA ALA A 67 -13.48 -11.03 2.82
C ALA A 67 -13.89 -10.61 4.25
N LYS A 68 -13.01 -9.93 4.98
CA LYS A 68 -13.31 -9.42 6.33
C LYS A 68 -14.42 -8.38 6.32
N LEU A 69 -14.42 -7.46 5.35
CA LEU A 69 -15.48 -6.45 5.22
C LEU A 69 -16.80 -7.06 4.74
N GLU A 70 -16.77 -8.03 3.81
CA GLU A 70 -17.97 -8.76 3.36
C GLU A 70 -18.62 -9.57 4.50
N ALA A 71 -17.83 -10.09 5.43
CA ALA A 71 -18.32 -10.74 6.62
C ALA A 71 -18.94 -9.76 7.65
N GLY A 72 -18.98 -8.46 7.34
CA GLY A 72 -19.58 -7.43 8.20
C GLY A 72 -18.65 -6.99 9.33
N ALA A 73 -17.34 -7.19 9.21
CA ALA A 73 -16.39 -6.67 10.18
C ALA A 73 -16.53 -5.15 10.27
N SER A 74 -16.87 -4.68 11.45
CA SER A 74 -16.98 -3.27 11.80
C SER A 74 -15.94 -2.95 12.87
N GLY A 75 -15.58 -1.68 12.97
CA GLY A 75 -14.65 -1.21 13.99
C GLY A 75 -13.40 -0.54 13.41
N TYR A 76 -13.26 -0.53 12.09
CA TYR A 76 -12.26 0.28 11.41
C TYR A 76 -12.88 1.58 10.89
N ASP A 77 -12.10 2.65 10.96
CA ASP A 77 -12.47 3.98 10.45
C ASP A 77 -11.78 4.27 9.12
N LEU A 78 -10.59 3.69 8.94
CA LEU A 78 -9.84 3.72 7.68
C LEU A 78 -9.34 2.31 7.34
N ILE A 79 -9.34 2.01 6.05
CA ILE A 79 -8.73 0.82 5.46
C ILE A 79 -7.78 1.26 4.34
N GLU A 80 -6.73 0.49 4.08
CA GLU A 80 -5.71 0.81 3.06
C GLU A 80 -5.68 -0.23 1.93
N PRO A 81 -6.69 -0.26 1.05
CA PRO A 81 -6.71 -1.15 -0.09
C PRO A 81 -5.76 -0.71 -1.21
N SER A 82 -5.23 -1.68 -1.97
CA SER A 82 -4.59 -1.39 -3.25
C SER A 82 -5.62 -1.01 -4.32
N GLN A 83 -5.17 -0.38 -5.39
CA GLN A 83 -6.00 0.20 -6.46
C GLN A 83 -7.10 -0.72 -7.02
N TYR A 84 -6.81 -2.00 -7.29
CA TYR A 84 -7.83 -2.92 -7.80
C TYR A 84 -8.87 -3.30 -6.74
N ALA A 85 -8.45 -3.36 -5.49
CA ALA A 85 -9.35 -3.62 -4.38
C ALA A 85 -10.30 -2.44 -4.12
N VAL A 86 -9.85 -1.18 -4.31
CA VAL A 86 -10.73 0.00 -4.27
C VAL A 86 -11.90 -0.17 -5.22
N GLN A 87 -11.65 -0.61 -6.48
CA GLN A 87 -12.72 -0.85 -7.46
C GLN A 87 -13.70 -1.94 -7.01
N ILE A 88 -13.18 -3.02 -6.42
CA ILE A 88 -14.02 -4.12 -5.92
C ILE A 88 -14.87 -3.65 -4.73
N LEU A 89 -14.26 -2.92 -3.80
CA LEU A 89 -14.94 -2.41 -2.61
C LEU A 89 -16.03 -1.40 -2.97
N GLU A 90 -15.78 -0.50 -3.95
CA GLU A 90 -16.80 0.43 -4.46
C GLU A 90 -17.96 -0.34 -5.11
N LYS A 91 -17.68 -1.27 -6.02
CA LYS A 91 -18.70 -2.10 -6.67
C LYS A 91 -19.58 -2.86 -5.68
N LYS A 92 -18.98 -3.37 -4.59
CA LYS A 92 -19.68 -4.08 -3.51
C LYS A 92 -20.33 -3.13 -2.50
N SER A 93 -20.19 -1.82 -2.66
CA SER A 93 -20.68 -0.79 -1.74
C SER A 93 -20.19 -1.01 -0.29
N LEU A 94 -18.93 -1.39 -0.13
CA LEU A 94 -18.27 -1.64 1.16
C LEU A 94 -17.50 -0.41 1.68
N VAL A 95 -17.38 0.65 0.89
CA VAL A 95 -16.75 1.92 1.26
C VAL A 95 -17.72 3.09 1.09
N GLU A 96 -17.47 4.18 1.82
CA GLU A 96 -18.24 5.42 1.75
C GLU A 96 -17.66 6.37 0.70
N PRO A 97 -18.49 7.15 0.00
CA PRO A 97 -18.02 8.27 -0.78
C PRO A 97 -17.36 9.32 0.12
N LEU A 98 -16.23 9.87 -0.33
CA LEU A 98 -15.50 10.91 0.40
C LEU A 98 -16.13 12.28 0.25
N ASP A 99 -16.27 13.00 1.36
CA ASP A 99 -16.66 14.41 1.37
C ASP A 99 -15.41 15.29 1.17
N HIS A 100 -15.19 15.75 -0.05
CA HIS A 100 -14.04 16.59 -0.41
C HIS A 100 -14.05 17.95 0.31
N ALA A 101 -15.20 18.43 0.79
CA ALA A 101 -15.23 19.65 1.61
C ALA A 101 -14.49 19.48 2.95
N LYS A 102 -14.34 18.24 3.40
CA LYS A 102 -13.56 17.87 4.59
C LYS A 102 -12.09 17.60 4.29
N LEU A 103 -11.65 17.69 3.04
CA LEU A 103 -10.29 17.35 2.58
C LEU A 103 -9.57 18.56 1.95
N PRO A 104 -9.31 19.65 2.70
CA PRO A 104 -8.68 20.85 2.16
C PRO A 104 -7.30 20.60 1.53
N ASN A 105 -6.61 19.54 1.94
CA ASN A 105 -5.28 19.18 1.43
C ASN A 105 -5.30 18.25 0.20
N ILE A 106 -6.48 17.85 -0.31
CA ILE A 106 -6.58 16.93 -1.46
C ILE A 106 -5.88 17.47 -2.70
N GLY A 107 -5.84 18.79 -2.88
CA GLY A 107 -5.11 19.46 -3.97
C GLY A 107 -3.58 19.31 -3.91
N ASN A 108 -3.02 18.74 -2.85
CA ASN A 108 -1.60 18.44 -2.74
C ASN A 108 -1.20 17.13 -3.47
N LEU A 109 -2.17 16.26 -3.81
CA LEU A 109 -1.90 15.11 -4.67
C LEU A 109 -1.31 15.57 -6.00
N SER A 110 -0.38 14.81 -6.56
CA SER A 110 0.11 15.08 -7.91
C SER A 110 -1.01 14.84 -8.93
N LYS A 111 -0.90 15.48 -10.10
CA LYS A 111 -1.94 15.43 -11.13
C LYS A 111 -2.32 14.00 -11.52
N VAL A 112 -1.35 13.10 -11.61
CA VAL A 112 -1.59 11.67 -11.93
C VAL A 112 -2.51 11.01 -10.91
N PHE A 113 -2.37 11.36 -9.63
CA PHE A 113 -3.16 10.79 -8.54
C PHE A 113 -4.48 11.53 -8.27
N GLN A 114 -4.65 12.75 -8.80
CA GLN A 114 -5.95 13.44 -8.83
C GLN A 114 -6.88 12.91 -9.94
N GLU A 115 -6.31 12.43 -11.04
CA GLU A 115 -7.03 11.93 -12.23
C GLU A 115 -6.85 10.41 -12.41
N ILE A 116 -6.79 9.66 -11.30
CA ILE A 116 -6.46 8.24 -11.30
C ILE A 116 -7.58 7.40 -11.92
N SER A 117 -7.24 6.45 -12.79
CA SER A 117 -8.22 5.72 -13.61
C SER A 117 -9.09 4.74 -12.83
N PHE A 118 -8.62 4.22 -11.71
CA PHE A 118 -9.36 3.25 -10.90
C PHE A 118 -10.37 3.89 -9.92
N ASP A 119 -10.20 5.17 -9.59
CA ASP A 119 -11.12 5.96 -8.76
C ASP A 119 -11.14 7.41 -9.26
N PRO A 120 -11.82 7.69 -10.40
CA PRO A 120 -11.81 9.02 -11.01
C PRO A 120 -12.34 10.09 -10.07
N GLY A 121 -11.50 11.10 -9.83
CA GLY A 121 -11.81 12.20 -8.93
C GLY A 121 -11.67 11.86 -7.44
N ASN A 122 -10.98 10.76 -7.07
CA ASN A 122 -10.76 10.33 -5.69
C ASN A 122 -12.09 10.26 -4.89
N LYS A 123 -13.06 9.59 -5.48
CA LYS A 123 -14.43 9.55 -4.97
C LYS A 123 -14.57 8.72 -3.70
N VAL A 124 -13.83 7.62 -3.61
CA VAL A 124 -13.92 6.66 -2.49
C VAL A 124 -12.57 6.36 -1.85
N SER A 125 -11.47 6.89 -2.40
CA SER A 125 -10.11 6.64 -1.88
C SER A 125 -9.23 7.87 -1.97
N ILE A 126 -8.26 7.96 -1.05
CA ILE A 126 -7.16 8.91 -1.09
C ILE A 126 -5.87 8.11 -1.33
N PRO A 127 -5.23 8.25 -2.49
CA PRO A 127 -3.92 7.66 -2.76
C PRO A 127 -2.88 8.13 -1.73
N PHE A 128 -2.13 7.19 -1.16
CA PHE A 128 -1.18 7.47 -0.09
C PHE A 128 0.26 7.28 -0.54
N ILE A 129 0.61 6.06 -0.91
CA ILE A 129 1.93 5.69 -1.43
C ILE A 129 1.79 4.94 -2.75
N TRP A 130 2.88 4.91 -3.51
CA TRP A 130 2.91 4.22 -4.78
C TRP A 130 4.31 3.69 -5.12
N GLY A 131 4.35 2.69 -5.93
CA GLY A 131 5.58 2.13 -6.44
C GLY A 131 5.38 1.37 -7.74
N THR A 132 6.38 0.62 -8.13
CA THR A 132 6.35 -0.18 -9.36
C THR A 132 6.70 -1.63 -9.07
N THR A 133 6.18 -2.53 -9.91
CA THR A 133 6.59 -3.93 -9.97
C THR A 133 7.48 -4.13 -11.18
N GLY A 134 8.67 -4.62 -10.93
CA GLY A 134 9.69 -4.94 -11.90
C GLY A 134 10.54 -6.10 -11.39
N PHE A 135 11.85 -6.04 -11.60
CA PHE A 135 12.76 -7.02 -11.03
C PHE A 135 14.02 -6.36 -10.48
N ALA A 136 14.71 -7.06 -9.58
CA ALA A 136 16.02 -6.64 -9.13
C ALA A 136 17.06 -7.73 -9.43
N TYR A 137 18.31 -7.33 -9.63
CA TYR A 137 19.41 -8.26 -9.83
C TYR A 137 20.67 -7.84 -9.07
N ASN A 138 21.51 -8.82 -8.75
CA ASN A 138 22.80 -8.60 -8.13
C ASN A 138 23.93 -8.70 -9.18
N SER A 139 24.70 -7.62 -9.36
CA SER A 139 25.77 -7.52 -10.36
C SER A 139 27.01 -8.40 -10.06
N ASP A 140 27.10 -9.00 -8.87
CA ASP A 140 28.08 -10.07 -8.62
C ASP A 140 27.75 -11.34 -9.40
N CYS A 141 26.49 -11.57 -9.70
CA CYS A 141 25.98 -12.72 -10.45
C CYS A 141 25.70 -12.34 -11.91
N VAL A 142 25.00 -11.22 -12.14
CA VAL A 142 24.59 -10.75 -13.45
C VAL A 142 25.62 -9.74 -13.98
N LYS A 143 26.48 -10.15 -14.89
CA LYS A 143 27.67 -9.38 -15.30
C LYS A 143 27.40 -8.25 -16.28
N ALA A 144 26.26 -8.25 -16.95
CA ALA A 144 25.83 -7.20 -17.86
C ALA A 144 24.48 -6.64 -17.42
N PRO A 145 24.20 -5.34 -17.60
CA PRO A 145 22.88 -4.79 -17.32
C PRO A 145 21.78 -5.53 -18.09
N ILE A 146 20.71 -5.88 -17.40
CA ILE A 146 19.52 -6.50 -17.97
C ILE A 146 18.34 -5.54 -17.83
N THR A 147 17.49 -5.44 -18.88
CA THR A 147 16.38 -4.48 -18.93
C THR A 147 15.05 -5.11 -19.32
N SER A 148 15.00 -6.42 -19.52
CA SER A 148 13.84 -7.15 -20.04
C SER A 148 13.40 -8.23 -19.05
N TRP A 149 12.09 -8.45 -18.95
CA TRP A 149 11.51 -9.59 -18.23
C TRP A 149 12.09 -10.94 -18.64
N LYS A 150 12.59 -11.05 -19.87
CA LYS A 150 13.20 -12.29 -20.40
C LYS A 150 14.35 -12.80 -19.54
N ALA A 151 15.00 -11.92 -18.78
CA ALA A 151 16.05 -12.34 -17.84
C ALA A 151 15.57 -13.32 -16.77
N LEU A 152 14.29 -13.27 -16.39
CA LEU A 152 13.67 -14.21 -15.46
C LEU A 152 13.41 -15.61 -16.08
N TRP A 153 13.62 -15.77 -17.39
CA TRP A 153 13.54 -17.04 -18.13
C TRP A 153 14.90 -17.51 -18.64
N ASP A 154 16.00 -16.84 -18.24
CA ASP A 154 17.33 -17.20 -18.72
C ASP A 154 17.89 -18.40 -17.94
N PRO A 155 18.15 -19.53 -18.61
CA PRO A 155 18.64 -20.75 -17.95
C PRO A 155 20.01 -20.60 -17.29
N GLN A 156 20.79 -19.57 -17.64
CA GLN A 156 22.08 -19.33 -16.97
C GLN A 156 21.93 -19.01 -15.46
N TYR A 157 20.75 -18.53 -15.05
CA TYR A 157 20.45 -18.20 -13.65
C TYR A 157 19.59 -19.27 -12.94
N LYS A 158 19.45 -20.46 -13.55
CA LYS A 158 18.68 -21.57 -12.99
C LYS A 158 18.99 -21.82 -11.52
N GLY A 159 17.95 -21.93 -10.70
CA GLY A 159 18.04 -22.17 -9.25
C GLY A 159 18.45 -20.92 -8.44
N ARG A 160 18.52 -19.73 -9.10
CA ARG A 160 18.85 -18.46 -8.48
C ARG A 160 17.93 -17.32 -8.94
N ILE A 161 16.74 -17.68 -9.41
CA ILE A 161 15.65 -16.76 -9.79
C ILE A 161 14.52 -16.97 -8.79
N TYR A 162 14.01 -15.89 -8.22
CA TYR A 162 12.78 -15.91 -7.42
C TYR A 162 11.72 -15.02 -8.05
N MET A 163 10.49 -15.50 -8.06
CA MET A 163 9.32 -14.71 -8.37
C MET A 163 8.61 -14.31 -7.08
N LEU A 164 7.84 -13.24 -7.11
CA LEU A 164 6.95 -12.91 -6.01
C LEU A 164 5.88 -14.00 -5.86
N ASP A 165 5.59 -14.40 -4.63
CA ASP A 165 4.45 -15.28 -4.32
C ASP A 165 3.16 -14.45 -4.30
N ASN A 166 2.92 -13.79 -5.43
CA ASN A 166 1.75 -12.98 -5.71
C ASN A 166 1.27 -13.26 -7.13
N MET A 167 0.03 -13.71 -7.25
CA MET A 167 -0.53 -14.13 -8.53
C MET A 167 -0.47 -13.00 -9.58
N LEU A 168 -0.95 -11.81 -9.25
CA LEU A 168 -1.02 -10.72 -10.21
C LEU A 168 0.38 -10.23 -10.61
N ALA A 169 1.31 -10.14 -9.67
CA ALA A 169 2.71 -9.81 -9.97
C ALA A 169 3.32 -10.82 -10.96
N ALA A 170 3.26 -12.11 -10.66
CA ALA A 170 3.80 -13.14 -11.54
C ALA A 170 3.17 -13.10 -12.95
N TYR A 171 1.86 -12.84 -13.03
CA TYR A 171 1.19 -12.70 -14.34
C TYR A 171 1.63 -11.46 -15.12
N ILE A 172 2.03 -10.35 -14.44
CA ILE A 172 2.59 -9.19 -15.14
C ILE A 172 3.81 -9.61 -15.96
N ALA A 173 4.78 -10.26 -15.32
CA ALA A 173 5.96 -10.76 -16.03
C ALA A 173 5.60 -11.77 -17.13
N GLY A 174 4.71 -12.74 -16.84
CA GLY A 174 4.27 -13.75 -17.78
C GLY A 174 3.51 -13.19 -18.99
N LEU A 175 2.71 -12.14 -18.81
CA LEU A 175 2.00 -11.47 -19.90
C LEU A 175 2.94 -10.61 -20.73
N GLN A 176 3.72 -9.76 -20.09
CA GLN A 176 4.56 -8.79 -20.78
C GLN A 176 5.73 -9.42 -21.51
N VAL A 177 6.29 -10.54 -21.03
CA VAL A 177 7.31 -11.31 -21.78
C VAL A 177 6.76 -11.87 -23.10
N ASN A 178 5.43 -12.08 -23.19
CA ASN A 178 4.72 -12.49 -24.39
C ASN A 178 4.19 -11.31 -25.22
N GLY A 179 4.45 -10.07 -24.83
CA GLY A 179 3.97 -8.87 -25.51
C GLY A 179 2.51 -8.51 -25.24
N PHE A 180 1.90 -9.07 -24.20
CA PHE A 180 0.52 -8.79 -23.81
C PHE A 180 0.46 -7.69 -22.74
N LYS A 181 -0.71 -7.04 -22.62
CA LYS A 181 -0.97 -6.02 -21.59
C LYS A 181 -1.19 -6.66 -20.22
N ALA A 182 -0.77 -5.97 -19.17
CA ALA A 182 -0.90 -6.43 -17.79
C ALA A 182 -2.35 -6.70 -17.33
N ASN A 183 -3.32 -5.96 -17.87
CA ASN A 183 -4.75 -6.07 -17.51
C ASN A 183 -5.58 -6.77 -18.60
N THR A 184 -5.00 -7.70 -19.37
CA THR A 184 -5.77 -8.40 -20.40
C THR A 184 -6.89 -9.23 -19.78
N THR A 185 -8.08 -9.19 -20.41
CA THR A 185 -9.22 -10.06 -20.08
C THR A 185 -9.38 -11.19 -21.08
N ASN A 186 -8.45 -11.31 -22.06
CA ASN A 186 -8.46 -12.35 -23.07
C ASN A 186 -7.95 -13.68 -22.51
N ALA A 187 -8.83 -14.67 -22.44
CA ALA A 187 -8.52 -16.00 -21.89
C ALA A 187 -7.35 -16.71 -22.60
N GLU A 188 -7.16 -16.49 -23.91
CA GLU A 188 -6.05 -17.10 -24.66
C GLU A 188 -4.70 -16.48 -24.29
N GLU A 189 -4.66 -15.15 -24.07
CA GLU A 189 -3.45 -14.45 -23.62
C GLU A 189 -3.08 -14.88 -22.21
N VAL A 190 -4.07 -14.97 -21.31
CA VAL A 190 -3.88 -15.49 -19.96
C VAL A 190 -3.38 -16.94 -19.97
N ALA A 191 -3.94 -17.80 -20.86
CA ALA A 191 -3.47 -19.18 -20.99
C ALA A 191 -2.02 -19.26 -21.49
N LYS A 192 -1.59 -18.39 -22.42
CA LYS A 192 -0.20 -18.31 -22.89
C LYS A 192 0.74 -17.83 -21.78
N ALA A 193 0.34 -16.81 -21.02
CA ALA A 193 1.10 -16.36 -19.86
C ALA A 193 1.23 -17.46 -18.79
N THR A 194 0.14 -18.20 -18.52
CA THR A 194 0.15 -19.38 -17.64
C THR A 194 1.17 -20.42 -18.11
N GLN A 195 1.19 -20.74 -19.40
CA GLN A 195 2.16 -21.70 -19.95
C GLN A 195 3.59 -21.18 -19.81
N SER A 196 3.85 -19.88 -20.08
CA SER A 196 5.16 -19.28 -19.87
C SER A 196 5.63 -19.36 -18.41
N LEU A 197 4.74 -19.17 -17.45
CA LEU A 197 5.06 -19.31 -16.02
C LEU A 197 5.33 -20.78 -15.64
N ILE A 198 4.62 -21.73 -16.24
CA ILE A 198 4.87 -23.16 -16.08
C ILE A 198 6.26 -23.52 -16.65
N ASP A 199 6.58 -23.06 -17.86
CA ASP A 199 7.86 -23.30 -18.51
C ASP A 199 9.04 -22.66 -17.76
N GLN A 200 8.80 -21.57 -17.04
CA GLN A 200 9.80 -20.91 -16.19
C GLN A 200 10.11 -21.71 -14.92
N LYS A 201 9.15 -22.46 -14.40
CA LYS A 201 9.23 -23.05 -13.07
C LYS A 201 10.49 -23.90 -12.82
N PRO A 202 10.98 -24.72 -13.78
CA PRO A 202 12.23 -25.47 -13.62
C PRO A 202 13.48 -24.58 -13.46
N LEU A 203 13.39 -23.29 -13.76
CA LEU A 203 14.49 -22.32 -13.60
C LEU A 203 14.49 -21.64 -12.24
N LEU A 204 13.33 -21.62 -11.56
CA LEU A 204 13.16 -20.89 -10.31
C LEU A 204 13.84 -21.61 -9.14
N ALA A 205 14.35 -20.83 -8.19
CA ALA A 205 14.61 -21.28 -6.84
C ALA A 205 13.31 -21.37 -6.02
N GLY A 206 12.33 -20.47 -6.32
CA GLY A 206 11.03 -20.49 -5.69
C GLY A 206 10.22 -19.22 -5.90
N TYR A 207 9.11 -19.16 -5.17
CA TYR A 207 8.27 -17.99 -5.02
C TYR A 207 8.44 -17.41 -3.62
N ASN A 208 8.66 -16.09 -3.50
CA ASN A 208 8.91 -15.46 -2.22
C ASN A 208 8.50 -13.98 -2.26
N SER A 209 7.57 -13.57 -1.40
CA SER A 209 7.14 -12.18 -1.24
C SER A 209 7.60 -11.55 0.09
N THR A 210 8.28 -12.32 0.95
CA THR A 210 8.61 -11.87 2.31
C THR A 210 10.03 -11.34 2.43
N ASN A 211 11.02 -12.09 1.90
CA ASN A 211 12.44 -11.75 2.06
C ASN A 211 13.23 -11.74 0.73
N PHE A 212 12.54 -11.53 -0.40
CA PHE A 212 13.16 -11.46 -1.73
C PHE A 212 14.27 -10.38 -1.82
N ALA A 213 14.12 -9.28 -1.08
CA ALA A 213 15.11 -8.22 -0.99
C ALA A 213 16.42 -8.71 -0.34
N ASP A 214 16.32 -9.48 0.73
CA ASP A 214 17.49 -10.09 1.39
C ASP A 214 18.16 -11.16 0.51
N LEU A 215 17.36 -11.96 -0.20
CA LEU A 215 17.87 -12.98 -1.12
C LEU A 215 18.72 -12.38 -2.24
N VAL A 216 18.30 -11.26 -2.83
CA VAL A 216 19.10 -10.57 -3.86
C VAL A 216 20.26 -9.79 -3.26
N SER A 217 20.10 -9.21 -2.08
CA SER A 217 21.15 -8.46 -1.38
C SER A 217 22.31 -9.37 -0.97
N SER A 218 22.01 -10.53 -0.38
CA SER A 218 23.02 -11.53 0.02
C SER A 218 23.71 -12.20 -1.18
N GLY A 219 23.11 -12.12 -2.37
CA GLY A 219 23.56 -12.83 -3.56
C GLY A 219 23.14 -14.30 -3.60
N GLU A 220 22.25 -14.76 -2.73
CA GLU A 220 21.59 -16.06 -2.86
C GLU A 220 20.76 -16.11 -4.14
N ALA A 221 19.97 -15.07 -4.39
CA ALA A 221 19.32 -14.85 -5.67
C ALA A 221 20.22 -14.03 -6.62
N CYS A 222 20.25 -14.39 -7.90
CA CYS A 222 20.79 -13.53 -8.95
C CYS A 222 19.77 -12.49 -9.41
N ILE A 223 18.50 -12.90 -9.55
CA ILE A 223 17.42 -12.09 -10.04
C ILE A 223 16.18 -12.40 -9.22
N VAL A 224 15.44 -11.37 -8.84
CA VAL A 224 14.16 -11.50 -8.15
C VAL A 224 13.12 -10.61 -8.83
N GLU A 225 11.91 -11.09 -9.06
CA GLU A 225 10.78 -10.22 -9.28
C GLU A 225 10.55 -9.40 -8.00
N ALA A 226 10.24 -8.11 -8.12
CA ALA A 226 10.33 -7.24 -6.96
C ALA A 226 9.39 -6.02 -7.01
N TRP A 227 8.92 -5.63 -5.85
CA TRP A 227 8.35 -4.30 -5.61
C TRP A 227 9.47 -3.31 -5.30
N SER A 228 9.40 -2.12 -5.92
CA SER A 228 10.48 -1.14 -5.90
C SER A 228 10.87 -0.66 -4.49
N GLY A 229 9.90 -0.46 -3.60
CA GLY A 229 10.16 0.03 -2.23
C GLY A 229 11.05 -0.92 -1.41
N ASN A 230 10.73 -2.22 -1.42
CA ASN A 230 11.50 -3.21 -0.68
C ASN A 230 12.94 -3.37 -1.24
N VAL A 231 13.12 -3.22 -2.56
CA VAL A 231 14.45 -3.32 -3.18
C VAL A 231 15.36 -2.18 -2.76
N LEU A 232 14.83 -1.02 -2.43
CA LEU A 232 15.66 0.10 -2.00
C LEU A 232 16.43 -0.22 -0.72
N GLN A 233 15.81 -0.93 0.22
CA GLN A 233 16.51 -1.42 1.41
C GLN A 233 17.65 -2.38 1.04
N ALA A 234 17.44 -3.25 0.05
CA ALA A 234 18.48 -4.13 -0.46
C ALA A 234 19.64 -3.37 -1.11
N ILE A 235 19.34 -2.28 -1.86
CA ILE A 235 20.36 -1.42 -2.48
C ILE A 235 21.19 -0.68 -1.41
N GLU A 236 20.56 -0.21 -0.33
CA GLU A 236 21.26 0.44 0.78
C GLU A 236 22.21 -0.54 1.50
N GLN A 237 21.82 -1.81 1.64
CA GLN A 237 22.64 -2.86 2.23
C GLN A 237 23.76 -3.33 1.28
N ASN A 238 23.47 -3.41 -0.03
CA ASN A 238 24.40 -3.87 -1.04
C ASN A 238 24.25 -3.07 -2.34
N PRO A 239 25.16 -2.12 -2.65
CA PRO A 239 25.10 -1.28 -3.83
C PRO A 239 25.28 -2.03 -5.17
N LYS A 240 25.52 -3.36 -5.12
CA LYS A 240 25.54 -4.22 -6.31
C LYS A 240 24.13 -4.70 -6.72
N VAL A 241 23.13 -4.41 -5.92
CA VAL A 241 21.72 -4.64 -6.26
C VAL A 241 21.23 -3.50 -7.14
N HIS A 242 20.54 -3.84 -8.22
CA HIS A 242 19.97 -2.90 -9.17
C HIS A 242 18.49 -3.22 -9.38
N TYR A 243 17.64 -2.21 -9.25
CA TYR A 243 16.23 -2.33 -9.62
C TYR A 243 16.02 -1.96 -11.08
N VAL A 244 15.13 -2.67 -11.75
CA VAL A 244 14.79 -2.47 -13.16
C VAL A 244 13.28 -2.45 -13.33
N LEU A 245 12.77 -1.33 -13.87
CA LEU A 245 11.46 -1.30 -14.50
C LEU A 245 11.66 -1.75 -15.96
N PRO A 246 11.11 -2.90 -16.39
CA PRO A 246 11.48 -3.53 -17.66
C PRO A 246 11.12 -2.70 -18.89
N ASP A 247 11.79 -2.96 -20.02
CA ASP A 247 11.55 -2.28 -21.30
C ASP A 247 10.18 -2.61 -21.89
N GLU A 248 9.66 -3.80 -21.61
CA GLU A 248 8.30 -4.23 -22.00
C GLU A 248 7.22 -3.47 -21.22
N GLY A 249 7.57 -2.85 -20.11
CA GLY A 249 6.76 -2.21 -19.12
C GLY A 249 6.91 -2.89 -17.77
N GLY A 250 6.13 -2.49 -16.84
CA GLY A 250 5.93 -3.06 -15.53
C GLY A 250 4.54 -2.66 -15.10
N THR A 251 4.29 -2.63 -13.82
CA THR A 251 3.04 -2.04 -13.33
C THR A 251 3.33 -1.02 -12.24
N MET A 252 2.44 -0.06 -12.15
CA MET A 252 2.32 0.80 -10.99
C MET A 252 1.30 0.20 -10.02
N TRP A 253 1.62 0.24 -8.75
CA TRP A 253 0.68 -0.02 -7.68
C TRP A 253 0.52 1.24 -6.84
N VAL A 254 -0.67 1.40 -6.29
CA VAL A 254 -1.03 2.49 -5.39
C VAL A 254 -1.82 1.92 -4.25
N ASP A 255 -1.34 2.16 -3.05
CA ASP A 255 -2.08 1.88 -1.84
C ASP A 255 -2.59 3.19 -1.27
N GLY A 256 -3.81 3.18 -0.78
CA GLY A 256 -4.48 4.41 -0.35
C GLY A 256 -5.62 4.13 0.61
N PHE A 257 -6.05 5.17 1.30
CA PHE A 257 -7.06 5.04 2.34
C PHE A 257 -8.47 5.24 1.81
N SER A 258 -9.36 4.35 2.24
CA SER A 258 -10.80 4.45 2.07
C SER A 258 -11.49 4.41 3.43
N ILE A 259 -12.70 5.00 3.52
CA ILE A 259 -13.55 4.92 4.70
C ILE A 259 -14.49 3.73 4.53
N PRO A 260 -14.38 2.66 5.32
CA PRO A 260 -15.29 1.52 5.20
C PRO A 260 -16.70 1.88 5.67
N LYS A 261 -17.70 1.19 5.13
CA LYS A 261 -19.08 1.34 5.61
C LYS A 261 -19.20 1.03 7.10
N GLY A 262 -19.89 1.93 7.81
CA GLY A 262 -20.11 1.78 9.23
C GLY A 262 -18.96 2.27 10.11
N ALA A 263 -17.98 2.99 9.55
CA ALA A 263 -16.98 3.73 10.32
C ALA A 263 -17.64 4.67 11.33
N LYS A 264 -17.10 4.72 12.54
CA LYS A 264 -17.72 5.45 13.66
C LYS A 264 -17.05 6.79 13.91
N ASN A 265 -15.74 6.88 13.69
CA ASN A 265 -14.92 8.03 14.02
C ASN A 265 -14.56 8.84 12.76
N LEU A 266 -15.61 9.25 12.00
CA LEU A 266 -15.43 9.91 10.69
C LEU A 266 -14.59 11.18 10.77
N ASP A 267 -14.75 12.00 11.82
CA ASP A 267 -13.97 13.23 11.95
C ASP A 267 -12.48 12.94 12.19
N ALA A 268 -12.16 11.91 12.97
CA ALA A 268 -10.78 11.43 13.14
C ALA A 268 -10.21 10.90 11.82
N ALA A 269 -11.00 10.12 11.05
CA ALA A 269 -10.60 9.63 9.74
C ALA A 269 -10.27 10.78 8.78
N TYR A 270 -11.13 11.79 8.64
CA TYR A 270 -10.85 12.95 7.78
C TYR A 270 -9.65 13.79 8.26
N LYS A 271 -9.45 13.93 9.58
CA LYS A 271 -8.26 14.59 10.13
C LYS A 271 -6.98 13.84 9.71
N PHE A 272 -6.98 12.50 9.79
CA PHE A 272 -5.84 11.68 9.37
C PHE A 272 -5.58 11.78 7.87
N LEU A 273 -6.62 11.67 7.03
CA LEU A 273 -6.50 11.84 5.57
C LEU A 273 -5.91 13.21 5.21
N ASN A 274 -6.33 14.29 5.87
CA ASN A 274 -5.73 15.59 5.67
C ASN A 274 -4.28 15.68 6.18
N TYR A 275 -3.95 14.97 7.24
CA TYR A 275 -2.62 14.97 7.82
C TYR A 275 -1.60 14.32 6.88
N ILE A 276 -1.90 13.13 6.33
CA ILE A 276 -1.00 12.43 5.41
C ILE A 276 -0.82 13.15 4.06
N LEU A 277 -1.76 14.02 3.69
CA LEU A 277 -1.68 14.87 2.49
C LEU A 277 -0.82 16.13 2.68
N GLN A 278 -0.25 16.38 3.86
CA GLN A 278 0.70 17.47 4.06
C GLN A 278 2.06 17.10 3.46
N PRO A 279 2.71 18.00 2.69
CA PRO A 279 3.98 17.69 2.03
C PRO A 279 5.09 17.21 2.96
N GLU A 280 5.18 17.78 4.15
CA GLU A 280 6.19 17.44 5.16
C GLU A 280 5.95 16.03 5.73
N VAL A 281 4.69 15.68 6.00
CA VAL A 281 4.29 14.34 6.45
C VAL A 281 4.54 13.31 5.36
N ALA A 282 4.14 13.61 4.14
CA ALA A 282 4.33 12.77 2.97
C ALA A 282 5.82 12.51 2.69
N ALA A 283 6.68 13.53 2.82
CA ALA A 283 8.13 13.37 2.72
C ALA A 283 8.70 12.51 3.85
N LYS A 284 8.18 12.66 5.08
CA LYS A 284 8.58 11.80 6.20
C LYS A 284 8.18 10.35 5.97
N VAL A 285 6.96 10.09 5.46
CA VAL A 285 6.52 8.74 5.06
C VAL A 285 7.50 8.14 4.07
N THR A 286 7.77 8.82 2.94
CA THR A 286 8.73 8.33 1.93
C THR A 286 10.13 8.10 2.51
N THR A 287 10.59 8.93 3.44
CA THR A 287 11.90 8.76 4.08
C THR A 287 11.96 7.50 4.93
N LEU A 288 10.87 7.17 5.63
CA LEU A 288 10.79 6.02 6.52
C LEU A 288 10.55 4.71 5.75
N THR A 289 9.57 4.72 4.84
CA THR A 289 9.16 3.51 4.09
C THR A 289 10.03 3.23 2.87
N LYS A 290 10.75 4.25 2.34
CA LYS A 290 11.44 4.20 1.04
C LYS A 290 10.49 4.04 -0.16
N VAL A 291 9.20 4.26 0.05
CA VAL A 291 8.16 4.20 -0.98
C VAL A 291 7.74 5.63 -1.35
N ALA A 292 7.48 5.89 -2.62
CA ALA A 292 7.11 7.22 -3.08
C ALA A 292 5.72 7.62 -2.56
N SER A 293 5.61 8.86 -2.07
CA SER A 293 4.31 9.46 -1.76
C SER A 293 3.61 9.98 -3.02
N THR A 294 2.29 10.03 -2.96
CA THR A 294 1.42 10.59 -4.00
C THR A 294 1.34 12.12 -3.97
N VAL A 295 1.91 12.77 -2.94
CA VAL A 295 1.88 14.22 -2.74
C VAL A 295 2.99 14.89 -3.56
N GLU A 296 2.60 15.79 -4.48
CA GLU A 296 3.51 16.42 -5.46
C GLU A 296 4.74 17.07 -4.82
N LYS A 297 4.52 17.90 -3.81
CA LYS A 297 5.61 18.68 -3.19
C LYS A 297 6.51 17.87 -2.25
N ALA A 298 6.12 16.67 -1.88
CA ALA A 298 6.91 15.83 -0.97
C ALA A 298 8.30 15.52 -1.53
N LYS A 299 8.39 15.23 -2.84
CA LYS A 299 9.66 14.92 -3.52
C LYS A 299 10.72 15.99 -3.31
N GLY A 300 10.33 17.28 -3.35
CA GLY A 300 11.25 18.42 -3.16
C GLY A 300 11.77 18.59 -1.73
N LEU A 301 11.20 17.86 -0.76
CA LEU A 301 11.60 17.87 0.66
C LEU A 301 12.48 16.67 1.03
N LEU A 302 12.66 15.71 0.11
CA LEU A 302 13.45 14.50 0.34
C LEU A 302 14.96 14.79 0.24
N PRO A 303 15.80 14.00 0.92
CA PRO A 303 17.22 13.95 0.67
C PRO A 303 17.51 13.67 -0.81
N PRO A 304 18.56 14.32 -1.42
CA PRO A 304 18.84 14.19 -2.84
C PRO A 304 19.03 12.73 -3.32
N GLU A 305 19.63 11.88 -2.49
CA GLU A 305 19.84 10.45 -2.76
C GLU A 305 18.53 9.68 -2.90
N LEU A 306 17.47 10.10 -2.23
CA LEU A 306 16.14 9.49 -2.31
C LEU A 306 15.32 10.12 -3.45
N ALA A 307 15.34 11.46 -3.55
CA ALA A 307 14.59 12.19 -4.56
C ALA A 307 15.03 11.85 -6.01
N ASN A 308 16.30 11.46 -6.20
CA ASN A 308 16.87 11.10 -7.50
C ASN A 308 17.01 9.57 -7.70
N ASN A 309 16.49 8.76 -6.79
CA ASN A 309 16.60 7.32 -6.90
C ASN A 309 15.54 6.78 -7.89
N ALA A 310 15.99 6.13 -8.96
CA ALA A 310 15.12 5.59 -9.99
C ALA A 310 14.24 4.40 -9.53
N ALA A 311 14.57 3.76 -8.42
CA ALA A 311 13.72 2.73 -7.83
C ALA A 311 12.50 3.37 -7.11
N VAL A 312 12.65 4.60 -6.58
CA VAL A 312 11.56 5.35 -5.94
C VAL A 312 10.78 6.18 -6.96
N PHE A 313 11.51 6.90 -7.82
CA PHE A 313 10.96 7.76 -8.86
C PHE A 313 11.52 7.37 -10.22
N PRO A 314 10.94 6.34 -10.88
CA PRO A 314 11.39 5.90 -12.19
C PRO A 314 11.32 7.03 -13.23
N PRO A 315 12.18 6.98 -14.29
CA PRO A 315 12.12 7.93 -15.39
C PRO A 315 10.76 7.95 -16.10
N GLU A 316 10.35 9.13 -16.59
CA GLU A 316 9.02 9.32 -17.22
C GLU A 316 8.77 8.39 -18.41
N ASP A 317 9.80 8.14 -19.25
CA ASP A 317 9.71 7.25 -20.40
C ASP A 317 9.45 5.79 -20.00
N LYS A 318 9.91 5.36 -18.83
CA LYS A 318 9.60 4.05 -18.27
C LYS A 318 8.19 4.04 -17.67
N MET A 319 7.81 5.09 -16.94
CA MET A 319 6.48 5.23 -16.36
C MET A 319 5.38 5.27 -17.42
N ALA A 320 5.65 5.86 -18.59
CA ALA A 320 4.70 5.89 -19.71
C ALA A 320 4.30 4.51 -20.25
N LYS A 321 5.06 3.47 -19.92
CA LYS A 321 4.78 2.07 -20.31
C LYS A 321 4.18 1.23 -19.17
N ALA A 322 4.17 1.76 -17.95
CA ALA A 322 3.65 1.05 -16.78
C ALA A 322 2.15 1.34 -16.62
N ASP A 323 1.37 0.29 -16.51
CA ASP A 323 -0.07 0.38 -16.26
C ASP A 323 -0.39 0.15 -14.78
N PHE A 324 -1.47 0.74 -14.27
CA PHE A 324 -2.03 0.32 -12.99
C PHE A 324 -2.64 -1.08 -13.11
N ILE A 325 -2.48 -1.91 -12.08
CA ILE A 325 -3.26 -3.14 -11.97
C ILE A 325 -4.72 -2.76 -11.66
N LEU A 326 -5.64 -3.29 -12.43
CA LEU A 326 -7.07 -3.00 -12.33
C LEU A 326 -7.86 -4.24 -11.91
N ASP A 327 -9.10 -4.05 -11.47
CA ASP A 327 -10.04 -5.15 -11.28
C ASP A 327 -10.35 -5.82 -12.64
N LEU A 328 -10.01 -7.10 -12.73
CA LEU A 328 -10.20 -7.90 -13.95
C LEU A 328 -11.62 -8.49 -14.08
N GLY A 329 -12.50 -8.22 -13.08
CA GLY A 329 -13.86 -8.74 -13.07
C GLY A 329 -13.91 -10.25 -13.24
N ASP A 330 -14.80 -10.75 -14.13
CA ASP A 330 -14.98 -12.19 -14.38
C ASP A 330 -13.72 -12.86 -14.94
N ALA A 331 -12.85 -12.11 -15.61
CA ALA A 331 -11.60 -12.64 -16.16
C ALA A 331 -10.61 -13.07 -15.05
N MET A 332 -10.76 -12.57 -13.82
CA MET A 332 -9.96 -12.98 -12.68
C MET A 332 -9.94 -14.50 -12.49
N LYS A 333 -11.05 -15.17 -12.82
CA LYS A 333 -11.11 -16.63 -12.75
C LYS A 333 -10.08 -17.33 -13.63
N HIS A 334 -9.76 -16.80 -14.82
CA HIS A 334 -8.75 -17.40 -15.70
C HIS A 334 -7.36 -17.34 -15.07
N TYR A 335 -7.06 -16.22 -14.37
CA TYR A 335 -5.81 -16.04 -13.64
C TYR A 335 -5.71 -17.01 -12.45
N GLN A 336 -6.77 -17.11 -11.65
CA GLN A 336 -6.83 -18.01 -10.49
C GLN A 336 -6.69 -19.50 -10.90
N ASP A 337 -7.43 -19.92 -11.93
CA ASP A 337 -7.36 -21.30 -12.46
C ASP A 337 -5.97 -21.59 -13.02
N GLY A 338 -5.35 -20.61 -13.71
CA GLY A 338 -4.01 -20.70 -14.25
C GLY A 338 -2.95 -20.72 -13.15
N TRP A 339 -3.06 -19.84 -12.14
CA TRP A 339 -2.14 -19.79 -11.00
C TRP A 339 -2.13 -21.11 -10.23
N THR A 340 -3.30 -21.69 -10.03
CA THR A 340 -3.42 -23.03 -9.41
C THR A 340 -2.60 -24.08 -10.17
N LYS A 341 -2.64 -24.05 -11.52
CA LYS A 341 -1.83 -24.96 -12.35
C LYS A 341 -0.32 -24.66 -12.20
N VAL A 342 0.07 -23.37 -12.25
CA VAL A 342 1.45 -22.95 -12.03
C VAL A 342 1.98 -23.46 -10.70
N LYS A 343 1.23 -23.26 -9.61
CA LYS A 343 1.66 -23.69 -8.28
C LYS A 343 1.69 -25.23 -8.14
N ALA A 344 0.82 -25.95 -8.83
CA ALA A 344 0.76 -27.42 -8.82
C ALA A 344 1.83 -28.11 -9.68
N THR A 345 2.50 -27.40 -10.60
CA THR A 345 3.59 -27.96 -11.41
C THR A 345 4.83 -28.15 -10.54
N GLU A 346 5.50 -29.29 -10.64
CA GLU A 346 6.74 -29.64 -9.92
C GLU A 346 7.99 -28.99 -10.55
#